data_c953587dc44b2719b23b95896a238cfa
#
_entry.id   c953587dc44b2719b23b95896a238cfa
#
_cell.length_a   1.000
_cell.length_b   1.000
_cell.length_c   1.000
_cell.angle_alpha   90.00
_cell.angle_beta   90.00
_cell.angle_gamma   90.00
#
_symmetry.space_group_name_H-M   'P 1'
#
loop_
_entity.id
_entity.type
_entity.pdbx_description
1 polymer ?
#
loop_
_entity_poly.entity_id
_entity_poly.type
_entity_poly.pdbx_seq_one_letter_code
_entity_poly.pdbx_strand_id
1 'polypeptide(L)'
;MTSINYNKLKLLKLSLVFLLVIICCFYFFKTSSYAKYKSEIESSIDTEIAKWSIFLNNENITDTFEKSININDITWESTHTEKNHAAPGSNGYFTIEIDASTTETAFKYDINYKDKSIDDNYVLTVSSITSSDGFLVYTKEHNYTGLFSLDDIDNKKKKIITINVYWKNDDQTDFDSNVDTDSKYLDLKFSATQYHGENIVEYSK
;
A
#
# COMPACT_ATOMS: atom_id res chain seq x y z
N MET A 1 92.65 -3.46 -9.21
CA MET A 1 91.48 -3.23 -10.05
C MET A 1 90.24 -4.04 -9.56
N THR A 2 90.18 -4.44 -8.31
CA THR A 2 89.16 -5.36 -7.74
C THR A 2 88.14 -4.74 -6.78
N SER A 3 88.38 -3.52 -6.25
CA SER A 3 87.48 -2.88 -5.22
C SER A 3 86.16 -2.29 -5.81
N ILE A 4 86.21 -1.87 -7.09
CA ILE A 4 85.01 -1.27 -7.73
C ILE A 4 83.96 -2.32 -8.05
N ASN A 5 84.36 -3.55 -8.30
CA ASN A 5 83.44 -4.65 -8.60
C ASN A 5 82.68 -5.11 -7.31
N TYR A 6 83.35 -5.11 -6.17
CA TYR A 6 82.74 -5.51 -4.90
C TYR A 6 81.64 -4.58 -4.44
N ASN A 7 81.86 -3.27 -4.55
CA ASN A 7 80.84 -2.26 -4.16
C ASN A 7 79.64 -2.29 -5.11
N LYS A 8 79.81 -2.48 -6.39
CA LYS A 8 78.74 -2.68 -7.39
C LYS A 8 77.91 -3.90 -7.08
N LEU A 9 78.55 -5.02 -6.72
CA LEU A 9 77.88 -6.26 -6.37
C LEU A 9 77.08 -6.12 -5.07
N LYS A 10 77.59 -5.39 -4.10
CA LYS A 10 76.91 -5.09 -2.84
C LYS A 10 75.69 -4.19 -3.03
N LEU A 11 75.81 -3.19 -3.91
CA LEU A 11 74.71 -2.29 -4.29
C LEU A 11 73.62 -3.04 -5.03
N LEU A 12 74.00 -3.95 -5.95
CA LEU A 12 73.06 -4.79 -6.69
C LEU A 12 72.27 -5.74 -5.78
N LYS A 13 72.97 -6.35 -4.80
CA LYS A 13 72.28 -7.21 -3.79
C LYS A 13 71.32 -6.41 -2.93
N LEU A 14 71.68 -5.20 -2.52
CA LEU A 14 70.84 -4.33 -1.70
C LEU A 14 69.60 -3.88 -2.50
N SER A 15 69.75 -3.52 -3.77
CA SER A 15 68.67 -3.18 -4.68
C SER A 15 67.71 -4.35 -4.89
N LEU A 16 68.24 -5.57 -5.03
CA LEU A 16 67.43 -6.79 -5.20
C LEU A 16 66.56 -7.07 -3.94
N VAL A 17 67.17 -6.95 -2.75
CA VAL A 17 66.45 -7.11 -1.47
C VAL A 17 65.36 -6.07 -1.33
N PHE A 18 65.63 -4.80 -1.66
CA PHE A 18 64.67 -3.71 -1.61
C PHE A 18 63.46 -3.93 -2.56
N LEU A 19 63.74 -4.40 -3.78
CA LEU A 19 62.73 -4.78 -4.75
C LEU A 19 61.82 -5.92 -4.22
N LEU A 20 62.43 -6.90 -3.56
CA LEU A 20 61.70 -8.05 -3.00
C LEU A 20 60.78 -7.62 -1.85
N VAL A 21 61.23 -6.70 -1.00
CA VAL A 21 60.41 -6.10 0.05
C VAL A 21 59.20 -5.35 -0.53
N ILE A 22 59.40 -4.56 -1.58
CA ILE A 22 58.31 -3.85 -2.26
C ILE A 22 57.27 -4.83 -2.81
N ILE A 23 57.69 -5.89 -3.45
CA ILE A 23 56.82 -6.94 -4.01
C ILE A 23 56.00 -7.61 -2.89
N CYS A 24 56.65 -7.94 -1.75
CA CYS A 24 55.95 -8.49 -0.59
C CYS A 24 54.93 -7.53 -0.02
N CYS A 25 55.24 -6.25 0.12
CA CYS A 25 54.29 -5.23 0.55
C CYS A 25 53.05 -5.15 -0.36
N PHE A 26 53.26 -5.12 -1.68
CA PHE A 26 52.14 -5.12 -2.64
C PHE A 26 51.27 -6.37 -2.52
N TYR A 27 51.86 -7.54 -2.26
CA TYR A 27 51.11 -8.76 -2.07
C TYR A 27 50.28 -8.74 -0.80
N PHE A 28 50.81 -8.24 0.32
CA PHE A 28 50.11 -8.08 1.58
C PHE A 28 48.96 -7.08 1.46
N PHE A 29 49.16 -5.95 0.79
CA PHE A 29 48.09 -4.96 0.58
C PHE A 29 46.93 -5.51 -0.29
N LYS A 30 47.25 -6.26 -1.34
CA LYS A 30 46.21 -6.89 -2.18
C LYS A 30 45.41 -7.96 -1.45
N THR A 31 46.04 -8.81 -0.66
CA THR A 31 45.34 -9.87 0.09
C THR A 31 44.51 -9.29 1.22
N SER A 32 45.00 -8.26 1.91
CA SER A 32 44.25 -7.59 2.97
C SER A 32 43.02 -6.87 2.45
N SER A 33 43.09 -6.15 1.34
CA SER A 33 41.94 -5.50 0.69
C SER A 33 40.89 -6.52 0.22
N TYR A 34 41.35 -7.61 -0.44
CA TYR A 34 40.43 -8.65 -0.92
C TYR A 34 39.72 -9.37 0.21
N ALA A 35 40.39 -9.68 1.32
CA ALA A 35 39.79 -10.29 2.49
C ALA A 35 38.77 -9.37 3.15
N LYS A 36 39.00 -8.04 3.19
CA LYS A 36 38.06 -7.06 3.71
C LYS A 36 36.80 -6.95 2.85
N TYR A 37 36.97 -6.86 1.54
CA TYR A 37 35.84 -6.85 0.60
C TYR A 37 35.03 -8.15 0.65
N LYS A 38 35.70 -9.30 0.77
CA LYS A 38 35.01 -10.58 0.87
C LYS A 38 34.27 -10.73 2.21
N SER A 39 34.83 -10.23 3.30
CA SER A 39 34.15 -10.22 4.61
C SER A 39 32.93 -9.29 4.65
N GLU A 40 32.95 -8.16 3.92
CA GLU A 40 31.80 -7.26 3.79
C GLU A 40 30.70 -7.83 2.86
N ILE A 41 31.05 -8.67 1.91
CA ILE A 41 30.08 -9.36 1.02
C ILE A 41 29.51 -10.64 1.68
N GLU A 42 30.27 -11.30 2.55
CA GLU A 42 29.83 -12.49 3.29
C GLU A 42 29.14 -12.17 4.61
N SER A 43 29.10 -10.91 5.07
CA SER A 43 28.09 -10.50 6.05
C SER A 43 26.75 -10.55 5.33
N SER A 44 26.10 -11.70 5.35
CA SER A 44 24.70 -11.82 4.95
C SER A 44 23.94 -10.82 5.81
N ILE A 45 23.57 -9.71 5.20
CA ILE A 45 22.48 -8.91 5.70
C ILE A 45 21.30 -9.85 5.48
N ASP A 46 20.85 -10.57 6.50
CA ASP A 46 19.56 -11.21 6.50
C ASP A 46 18.49 -10.10 6.46
N THR A 47 18.37 -9.50 5.28
CA THR A 47 17.30 -8.56 5.01
C THR A 47 16.10 -9.41 4.62
N GLU A 48 15.26 -9.72 5.59
CA GLU A 48 13.94 -10.26 5.28
C GLU A 48 13.18 -9.19 4.49
N ILE A 49 12.62 -9.60 3.35
CA ILE A 49 11.73 -8.73 2.58
C ILE A 49 10.41 -8.68 3.35
N ALA A 50 9.99 -7.49 3.75
CA ALA A 50 8.74 -7.27 4.45
C ALA A 50 7.57 -7.85 3.65
N LYS A 51 6.70 -8.60 4.32
CA LYS A 51 5.52 -9.20 3.69
C LYS A 51 4.50 -8.12 3.34
N TRP A 52 3.91 -8.29 2.18
CA TRP A 52 2.82 -7.46 1.67
C TRP A 52 1.59 -8.33 1.44
N SER A 53 0.61 -8.25 2.34
CA SER A 53 -0.62 -9.03 2.23
C SER A 53 -1.77 -8.30 2.89
N ILE A 54 -2.75 -7.91 2.12
CA ILE A 54 -3.93 -7.16 2.56
C ILE A 54 -5.18 -7.97 2.21
N PHE A 55 -6.11 -8.06 3.15
CA PHE A 55 -7.40 -8.71 2.92
C PHE A 55 -8.53 -7.68 2.98
N LEU A 56 -9.44 -7.76 2.01
CA LEU A 56 -10.71 -7.04 2.02
C LEU A 56 -11.84 -8.06 2.15
N ASN A 57 -12.64 -7.96 3.22
CA ASN A 57 -13.72 -8.90 3.50
C ASN A 57 -13.27 -10.38 3.39
N ASN A 58 -12.05 -10.69 3.92
CA ASN A 58 -11.37 -11.98 3.86
C ASN A 58 -10.86 -12.42 2.46
N GLU A 59 -10.96 -11.59 1.45
CA GLU A 59 -10.37 -11.84 0.15
C GLU A 59 -8.99 -11.19 0.05
N ASN A 60 -7.95 -11.97 -0.30
CA ASN A 60 -6.59 -11.45 -0.43
C ASN A 60 -6.47 -10.60 -1.70
N ILE A 61 -6.00 -9.37 -1.52
CA ILE A 61 -5.73 -8.43 -2.60
C ILE A 61 -4.25 -8.04 -2.59
N THR A 62 -3.64 -7.94 -3.77
CA THR A 62 -2.23 -7.50 -3.87
C THR A 62 -2.11 -5.99 -4.01
N ASP A 63 -2.81 -5.39 -4.99
CA ASP A 63 -2.67 -3.96 -5.32
C ASP A 63 -4.00 -3.23 -5.42
N THR A 64 -4.92 -3.78 -6.19
CA THR A 64 -6.22 -3.17 -6.48
C THR A 64 -7.35 -4.18 -6.39
N PHE A 65 -8.48 -3.70 -5.91
CA PHE A 65 -9.72 -4.45 -5.85
C PHE A 65 -10.84 -3.58 -6.41
N GLU A 66 -11.62 -4.14 -7.31
CA GLU A 66 -12.77 -3.47 -7.90
C GLU A 66 -14.03 -4.29 -7.60
N LYS A 67 -15.04 -3.64 -7.05
CA LYS A 67 -16.31 -4.27 -6.75
C LYS A 67 -17.45 -3.35 -7.17
N SER A 68 -18.42 -3.92 -7.86
CA SER A 68 -19.70 -3.26 -8.07
C SER A 68 -20.66 -3.64 -6.96
N ILE A 69 -21.28 -2.66 -6.35
CA ILE A 69 -22.25 -2.80 -5.26
C ILE A 69 -23.64 -2.75 -5.84
N ASN A 70 -24.44 -3.76 -5.52
CA ASN A 70 -25.84 -3.85 -5.89
C ASN A 70 -26.73 -3.36 -4.73
N ILE A 71 -27.98 -3.12 -5.03
CA ILE A 71 -28.98 -2.72 -4.02
C ILE A 71 -29.09 -3.76 -2.89
N ASN A 72 -28.92 -5.04 -3.23
CA ASN A 72 -28.98 -6.17 -2.28
C ASN A 72 -27.76 -6.27 -1.35
N ASP A 73 -26.63 -5.62 -1.70
CA ASP A 73 -25.42 -5.58 -0.88
C ASP A 73 -25.53 -4.53 0.24
N ILE A 74 -26.55 -3.65 0.18
CA ILE A 74 -26.74 -2.52 1.08
C ILE A 74 -27.70 -2.91 2.19
N THR A 75 -27.33 -2.58 3.43
CA THR A 75 -28.24 -2.63 4.57
C THR A 75 -29.07 -1.35 4.59
N TRP A 76 -30.36 -1.46 4.35
CA TRP A 76 -31.25 -0.33 4.26
C TRP A 76 -31.85 0.04 5.61
N GLU A 77 -31.86 1.33 5.88
CA GLU A 77 -32.47 1.95 7.06
C GLU A 77 -33.60 2.88 6.61
N SER A 78 -34.82 2.50 6.89
CA SER A 78 -35.98 3.32 6.58
C SER A 78 -37.00 3.22 7.71
N THR A 79 -37.65 4.31 8.01
CA THR A 79 -38.77 4.37 8.97
C THR A 79 -40.11 4.09 8.31
N HIS A 80 -40.14 4.03 6.98
CA HIS A 80 -41.38 3.95 6.18
C HIS A 80 -41.48 2.66 5.35
N THR A 81 -40.48 1.80 5.41
CA THR A 81 -40.46 0.48 4.73
C THR A 81 -40.17 -0.62 5.73
N GLU A 82 -40.47 -1.85 5.36
CA GLU A 82 -40.04 -3.01 6.14
C GLU A 82 -38.50 -3.07 6.22
N LYS A 83 -37.98 -3.71 7.25
CA LYS A 83 -36.56 -3.82 7.50
C LYS A 83 -35.85 -4.41 6.28
N ASN A 84 -34.77 -3.78 5.87
CA ASN A 84 -33.95 -4.14 4.68
C ASN A 84 -34.69 -4.04 3.33
N HIS A 85 -35.76 -3.30 3.25
CA HIS A 85 -36.38 -2.97 1.97
C HIS A 85 -35.90 -1.59 1.51
N ALA A 86 -35.43 -1.55 0.28
CA ALA A 86 -35.03 -0.31 -0.39
C ALA A 86 -36.25 0.43 -0.93
N ALA A 87 -36.27 1.73 -0.79
CA ALA A 87 -37.25 2.61 -1.43
C ALA A 87 -36.60 3.98 -1.71
N PRO A 88 -37.10 4.74 -2.68
CA PRO A 88 -36.68 6.13 -2.87
C PRO A 88 -36.79 6.92 -1.56
N GLY A 89 -35.79 7.72 -1.24
CA GLY A 89 -35.69 8.46 0.02
C GLY A 89 -35.08 7.67 1.19
N SER A 90 -34.74 6.39 1.01
CA SER A 90 -34.08 5.58 2.04
C SER A 90 -32.59 5.87 2.16
N ASN A 91 -32.08 5.79 3.38
CA ASN A 91 -30.66 5.70 3.65
C ASN A 91 -30.26 4.24 3.79
N GLY A 92 -29.02 3.95 3.44
CA GLY A 92 -28.45 2.63 3.64
C GLY A 92 -26.95 2.72 3.81
N TYR A 93 -26.35 1.60 4.17
CA TYR A 93 -24.89 1.49 4.28
C TYR A 93 -24.42 0.09 3.91
N PHE A 94 -23.14 0.01 3.57
CA PHE A 94 -22.42 -1.25 3.51
C PHE A 94 -21.02 -1.05 4.09
N THR A 95 -20.38 -2.16 4.46
CA THR A 95 -19.09 -2.12 5.13
C THR A 95 -18.04 -2.90 4.36
N ILE A 96 -16.80 -2.42 4.44
CA ILE A 96 -15.61 -3.12 3.96
C ILE A 96 -14.67 -3.28 5.15
N GLU A 97 -14.31 -4.52 5.48
CA GLU A 97 -13.28 -4.80 6.46
C GLU A 97 -11.92 -4.88 5.74
N ILE A 98 -10.96 -4.09 6.23
CA ILE A 98 -9.56 -4.14 5.80
C ILE A 98 -8.78 -4.83 6.91
N ASP A 99 -8.18 -5.98 6.60
CA ASP A 99 -7.33 -6.73 7.51
C ASP A 99 -5.89 -6.72 6.99
N ALA A 100 -5.00 -6.10 7.74
CA ALA A 100 -3.58 -5.98 7.45
C ALA A 100 -2.71 -6.78 8.45
N SER A 101 -3.29 -7.71 9.19
CA SER A 101 -2.63 -8.45 10.28
C SER A 101 -1.42 -9.30 9.84
N THR A 102 -1.28 -9.55 8.54
CA THR A 102 -0.18 -10.30 7.92
C THR A 102 0.78 -9.43 7.11
N THR A 103 0.54 -8.13 7.05
CA THR A 103 1.41 -7.14 6.40
C THR A 103 2.46 -6.67 7.40
N GLU A 104 3.68 -6.41 6.94
CA GLU A 104 4.83 -5.97 7.75
C GLU A 104 5.30 -4.55 7.40
N THR A 105 4.57 -3.86 6.54
CA THR A 105 4.91 -2.50 6.11
C THR A 105 3.69 -1.58 6.15
N ALA A 106 3.89 -0.33 6.57
CA ALA A 106 2.86 0.69 6.55
C ALA A 106 2.38 0.96 5.13
N PHE A 107 1.08 1.19 4.96
CA PHE A 107 0.50 1.49 3.66
C PHE A 107 -0.63 2.51 3.75
N LYS A 108 -0.79 3.26 2.70
CA LYS A 108 -1.99 4.05 2.45
C LYS A 108 -2.92 3.30 1.52
N TYR A 109 -4.22 3.51 1.71
CA TYR A 109 -5.24 2.95 0.85
C TYR A 109 -6.16 4.05 0.33
N ASP A 110 -6.57 3.90 -0.91
CA ASP A 110 -7.51 4.79 -1.56
C ASP A 110 -8.82 4.05 -1.83
N ILE A 111 -9.92 4.69 -1.53
CA ILE A 111 -11.27 4.25 -1.85
C ILE A 111 -11.83 5.25 -2.86
N ASN A 112 -11.89 4.82 -4.10
CA ASN A 112 -12.50 5.59 -5.17
C ASN A 112 -13.86 5.00 -5.49
N TYR A 113 -14.87 5.86 -5.65
CA TYR A 113 -16.19 5.43 -6.03
C TYR A 113 -16.68 6.20 -7.26
N LYS A 114 -17.52 5.55 -8.00
CA LYS A 114 -18.19 6.15 -9.15
C LYS A 114 -19.66 5.84 -9.07
N ASP A 115 -20.43 6.89 -8.92
CA ASP A 115 -21.89 6.81 -9.01
C ASP A 115 -22.25 6.36 -10.44
N LYS A 116 -23.04 5.32 -10.52
CA LYS A 116 -23.51 4.80 -11.79
C LYS A 116 -24.98 5.09 -11.91
N SER A 117 -25.34 6.12 -12.66
CA SER A 117 -26.73 6.28 -13.06
C SER A 117 -27.03 5.27 -14.15
N ILE A 118 -27.98 4.42 -13.92
CA ILE A 118 -28.59 3.57 -14.94
C ILE A 118 -29.84 4.29 -15.34
N ASP A 119 -29.80 4.97 -16.45
CA ASP A 119 -30.82 5.93 -16.83
C ASP A 119 -31.02 7.04 -15.76
N ASP A 120 -31.29 8.25 -16.14
CA ASP A 120 -31.37 9.44 -15.25
C ASP A 120 -32.31 9.33 -14.04
N ASN A 121 -32.92 8.17 -13.83
CA ASN A 121 -34.00 7.95 -12.87
C ASN A 121 -33.58 7.24 -11.57
N TYR A 122 -32.42 6.58 -11.49
CA TYR A 122 -32.01 5.83 -10.28
C TYR A 122 -30.59 6.20 -9.86
N VAL A 123 -30.46 7.09 -8.91
CA VAL A 123 -29.15 7.53 -8.43
C VAL A 123 -28.98 7.17 -6.97
N LEU A 124 -28.15 6.17 -6.69
CA LEU A 124 -27.56 6.03 -5.39
C LEU A 124 -26.43 7.05 -5.24
N THR A 125 -26.55 7.89 -4.24
CA THR A 125 -25.53 8.88 -3.93
C THR A 125 -24.77 8.45 -2.68
N VAL A 126 -23.45 8.44 -2.73
CA VAL A 126 -22.62 8.27 -1.53
C VAL A 126 -22.72 9.53 -0.68
N SER A 127 -23.32 9.41 0.50
CA SER A 127 -23.53 10.53 1.42
C SER A 127 -22.30 10.76 2.32
N SER A 128 -21.65 9.70 2.76
CA SER A 128 -20.39 9.78 3.51
C SER A 128 -19.63 8.45 3.48
N ILE A 129 -18.32 8.54 3.69
CA ILE A 129 -17.45 7.38 3.93
C ILE A 129 -16.71 7.64 5.23
N THR A 130 -16.73 6.68 6.14
CA THR A 130 -16.08 6.79 7.46
C THR A 130 -15.24 5.55 7.74
N SER A 131 -14.20 5.70 8.57
CA SER A 131 -13.37 4.60 9.06
C SER A 131 -13.57 4.42 10.56
N SER A 132 -13.49 3.18 11.05
CA SER A 132 -13.62 2.84 12.46
C SER A 132 -12.57 3.49 13.37
N ASP A 133 -11.42 3.90 12.82
CA ASP A 133 -10.37 4.63 13.54
C ASP A 133 -10.50 6.16 13.43
N GLY A 134 -11.48 6.65 12.67
CA GLY A 134 -11.70 8.06 12.42
C GLY A 134 -10.71 8.73 11.47
N PHE A 135 -9.72 7.98 10.95
CA PHE A 135 -8.75 8.52 10.01
C PHE A 135 -9.08 8.13 8.57
N LEU A 136 -9.79 9.01 7.89
CA LEU A 136 -10.07 8.90 6.46
C LEU A 136 -10.22 10.31 5.89
N VAL A 137 -9.40 10.64 4.91
CA VAL A 137 -9.29 12.00 4.35
C VAL A 137 -9.85 12.01 2.94
N TYR A 138 -10.75 12.94 2.65
CA TYR A 138 -11.20 13.22 1.28
C TYR A 138 -10.08 13.93 0.52
N THR A 139 -9.41 13.23 -0.37
CA THR A 139 -8.18 13.71 -1.02
C THR A 139 -8.36 14.16 -2.46
N LYS A 140 -9.45 13.75 -3.08
CA LYS A 140 -9.78 14.05 -4.48
C LYS A 140 -11.27 13.83 -4.68
N GLU A 141 -11.84 14.37 -5.71
CA GLU A 141 -13.24 14.11 -6.07
C GLU A 141 -13.51 12.61 -6.17
N HIS A 142 -14.52 12.14 -5.44
CA HIS A 142 -14.88 10.73 -5.31
C HIS A 142 -13.77 9.81 -4.77
N ASN A 143 -12.79 10.34 -4.04
CA ASN A 143 -11.69 9.56 -3.49
C ASN A 143 -11.41 9.89 -2.03
N TYR A 144 -11.29 8.85 -1.22
CA TYR A 144 -10.90 8.93 0.18
C TYR A 144 -9.61 8.14 0.40
N THR A 145 -8.69 8.71 1.14
CA THR A 145 -7.41 8.09 1.48
C THR A 145 -7.32 7.83 2.96
N GLY A 146 -6.98 6.61 3.33
CA GLY A 146 -6.68 6.22 4.71
C GLY A 146 -5.27 5.66 4.85
N LEU A 147 -4.88 5.41 6.10
CA LEU A 147 -3.53 4.95 6.43
C LEU A 147 -3.61 3.76 7.40
N PHE A 148 -2.81 2.74 7.15
CA PHE A 148 -2.37 1.76 8.12
C PHE A 148 -0.93 2.09 8.53
N SER A 149 -0.75 2.54 9.75
CA SER A 149 0.56 2.80 10.34
C SER A 149 1.25 1.50 10.76
N LEU A 150 2.54 1.55 11.04
CA LEU A 150 3.25 0.40 11.64
C LEU A 150 2.63 0.01 13.00
N ASP A 151 2.20 1.00 13.81
CA ASP A 151 1.53 0.74 15.08
C ASP A 151 0.19 -0.02 14.90
N ASP A 152 -0.57 0.28 13.84
CA ASP A 152 -1.79 -0.46 13.52
C ASP A 152 -1.48 -1.92 13.13
N ILE A 153 -0.41 -2.13 12.37
CA ILE A 153 0.03 -3.45 11.91
C ILE A 153 0.55 -4.27 13.08
N ASP A 154 1.43 -3.71 13.91
CA ASP A 154 1.99 -4.37 15.08
C ASP A 154 0.90 -4.80 16.08
N ASN A 155 -0.14 -4.00 16.21
CA ASN A 155 -1.31 -4.30 17.03
C ASN A 155 -2.36 -5.19 16.29
N LYS A 156 -2.07 -5.65 15.08
CA LYS A 156 -2.98 -6.47 14.25
C LYS A 156 -4.38 -5.88 14.13
N LYS A 157 -4.46 -4.56 14.00
CA LYS A 157 -5.73 -3.88 13.88
C LYS A 157 -6.40 -4.19 12.55
N LYS A 158 -7.71 -4.27 12.62
CA LYS A 158 -8.58 -4.27 11.44
C LYS A 158 -9.28 -2.92 11.37
N LYS A 159 -9.56 -2.45 10.18
CA LYS A 159 -10.34 -1.23 9.99
C LYS A 159 -11.62 -1.56 9.24
N ILE A 160 -12.72 -1.01 9.72
CA ILE A 160 -14.02 -1.13 9.07
C ILE A 160 -14.33 0.22 8.42
N ILE A 161 -14.47 0.19 7.12
CA ILE A 161 -14.92 1.33 6.34
C ILE A 161 -16.43 1.20 6.17
N THR A 162 -17.15 2.22 6.58
CA THR A 162 -18.61 2.31 6.39
C THR A 162 -18.90 3.32 5.29
N ILE A 163 -19.59 2.88 4.27
CA ILE A 163 -19.99 3.70 3.14
C ILE A 163 -21.50 3.88 3.25
N ASN A 164 -21.90 5.11 3.55
CA ASN A 164 -23.30 5.50 3.65
C ASN A 164 -23.80 5.97 2.29
N VAL A 165 -24.93 5.47 1.91
CA VAL A 165 -25.58 5.77 0.64
C VAL A 165 -27.01 6.32 0.89
N TYR A 166 -27.46 7.12 -0.03
CA TYR A 166 -28.81 7.65 -0.06
C TYR A 166 -29.43 7.35 -1.41
N TRP A 167 -30.62 6.77 -1.41
CA TRP A 167 -31.42 6.64 -2.62
C TRP A 167 -32.21 7.92 -2.83
N LYS A 168 -31.86 8.66 -3.86
CA LYS A 168 -32.51 9.93 -4.17
C LYS A 168 -34.00 9.72 -4.36
N ASN A 169 -34.80 10.48 -3.61
CA ASN A 169 -36.22 10.60 -3.81
C ASN A 169 -36.48 11.69 -4.85
N ASP A 170 -37.07 11.32 -5.97
CA ASP A 170 -37.46 12.24 -7.00
C ASP A 170 -38.87 11.85 -7.45
N ASP A 171 -39.73 12.85 -7.62
CA ASP A 171 -41.17 12.67 -7.83
C ASP A 171 -41.54 11.81 -9.06
N GLN A 172 -40.55 11.51 -9.92
CA GLN A 172 -40.74 10.66 -11.11
C GLN A 172 -40.39 9.21 -10.88
N THR A 173 -39.56 8.88 -9.86
CA THR A 173 -39.11 7.52 -9.59
C THR A 173 -39.93 6.76 -8.58
N ASP A 174 -40.83 7.43 -7.85
CA ASP A 174 -41.67 6.84 -6.78
C ASP A 174 -42.65 5.77 -7.28
N PHE A 175 -42.88 5.68 -8.59
CA PHE A 175 -43.87 4.77 -9.18
C PHE A 175 -43.28 3.57 -9.91
N ASP A 176 -41.95 3.46 -10.00
CA ASP A 176 -41.35 2.36 -10.76
C ASP A 176 -41.03 1.16 -9.89
N SER A 177 -42.01 0.24 -9.79
CA SER A 177 -41.88 -1.05 -9.07
C SER A 177 -40.97 -2.06 -9.80
N ASN A 178 -40.41 -1.67 -10.95
CA ASN A 178 -39.56 -2.55 -11.79
C ASN A 178 -38.07 -2.25 -11.66
N VAL A 179 -37.61 -1.80 -10.50
CA VAL A 179 -36.17 -1.66 -10.25
C VAL A 179 -35.53 -3.05 -10.37
N ASP A 180 -34.69 -3.22 -11.36
CA ASP A 180 -33.88 -4.42 -11.51
C ASP A 180 -32.86 -4.49 -10.36
N THR A 181 -33.15 -5.33 -9.36
CA THR A 181 -32.31 -5.50 -8.18
C THR A 181 -30.93 -6.06 -8.48
N ASP A 182 -30.72 -6.60 -9.69
CA ASP A 182 -29.43 -7.10 -10.14
C ASP A 182 -28.59 -6.01 -10.83
N SER A 183 -29.16 -4.82 -11.02
CA SER A 183 -28.45 -3.67 -11.58
C SER A 183 -27.36 -3.19 -10.61
N LYS A 184 -26.22 -2.80 -11.20
CA LYS A 184 -25.06 -2.27 -10.46
C LYS A 184 -25.20 -0.77 -10.29
N TYR A 185 -25.29 -0.32 -9.05
CA TYR A 185 -25.57 1.09 -8.73
C TYR A 185 -24.36 1.90 -8.31
N LEU A 186 -23.29 1.23 -7.84
CA LEU A 186 -22.09 1.88 -7.36
C LEU A 186 -20.86 1.04 -7.69
N ASP A 187 -19.92 1.61 -8.40
CA ASP A 187 -18.62 0.98 -8.63
C ASP A 187 -17.62 1.49 -7.59
N LEU A 188 -17.00 0.58 -6.87
CA LEU A 188 -15.93 0.85 -5.92
C LEU A 188 -14.62 0.31 -6.43
N LYS A 189 -13.58 1.12 -6.25
CA LYS A 189 -12.21 0.72 -6.46
C LYS A 189 -11.40 0.99 -5.21
N PHE A 190 -10.82 -0.06 -4.69
CA PHE A 190 -9.85 0.01 -3.61
C PHE A 190 -8.45 -0.18 -4.19
N SER A 191 -7.49 0.62 -3.74
CA SER A 191 -6.08 0.43 -4.07
C SER A 191 -5.23 0.69 -2.83
N ALA A 192 -4.16 -0.09 -2.70
CA ALA A 192 -3.22 0.05 -1.60
C ALA A 192 -1.80 0.27 -2.15
N THR A 193 -1.06 1.17 -1.52
CA THR A 193 0.32 1.49 -1.87
C THR A 193 1.15 1.65 -0.61
N GLN A 194 2.42 1.23 -0.66
CA GLN A 194 3.32 1.40 0.46
C GLN A 194 3.40 2.87 0.87
N TYR A 195 3.39 3.13 2.18
CA TYR A 195 3.50 4.46 2.73
C TYR A 195 4.96 4.81 3.04
N HIS A 196 5.43 5.93 2.51
CA HIS A 196 6.80 6.41 2.66
C HIS A 196 6.90 7.70 3.48
N GLY A 197 5.84 8.07 4.21
CA GLY A 197 5.82 9.28 5.05
C GLY A 197 5.26 10.51 4.34
N GLU A 198 4.58 10.37 3.20
CA GLU A 198 3.95 11.48 2.49
C GLU A 198 2.79 12.08 3.26
N ASN A 199 2.61 13.39 3.20
CA ASN A 199 1.44 14.02 3.77
C ASN A 199 0.18 13.65 2.98
N ILE A 200 -0.84 13.16 3.70
CA ILE A 200 -2.20 12.98 3.17
C ILE A 200 -2.93 14.30 3.39
N VAL A 201 -3.21 15.00 2.30
CA VAL A 201 -3.77 16.36 2.33
C VAL A 201 -5.24 16.31 1.93
N GLU A 202 -6.08 17.01 2.69
CA GLU A 202 -7.50 17.16 2.38
C GLU A 202 -7.69 17.97 1.09
N TYR A 203 -8.61 17.53 0.26
CA TYR A 203 -8.98 18.21 -0.97
C TYR A 203 -9.82 19.45 -0.64
N SER A 204 -9.29 20.61 -0.99
CA SER A 204 -10.04 21.87 -0.95
C SER A 204 -10.51 22.24 -2.35
N LYS A 205 -11.83 22.34 -2.53
CA LYS A 205 -12.42 22.91 -3.76
C LYS A 205 -12.14 24.40 -3.87
#